data_041d456e3a6ee3795647977d46f0a195
#
_entry.id   041d456e3a6ee3795647977d46f0a195
#
_cell.length_a   1.000
_cell.length_b   1.000
_cell.length_c   1.000
_cell.angle_alpha   90.00
_cell.angle_beta   90.00
_cell.angle_gamma   90.00
#
_symmetry.space_group_name_H-M   'P 1'
#
loop_
_entity.id
_entity.type
_entity.pdbx_description
1 polymer ?
#
loop_
_entity_poly.entity_id
_entity_poly.type
_entity_poly.pdbx_seq_one_letter_code
_entity_poly.pdbx_strand_id
1 'polypeptide(L)'
;DGHMDINTVRKGAIVVAPVKVPGAGIYMGDMHALQGNGEIAGHTIDVAGIITLQVNVIKERALDGPVLFPVAEDLPYLARPLRAAEKNRAKSLAKKWGIRRLEETLPISVVGTGADLNKATDCGLQRAAKLLGMSVSEVRNRATITGAIEIGRLPGVVRVSILAPVGNLRSA
;
A
#
# COMPACT_ATOMS: atom_id res chain seq x y z
N ASP A 1 -3.27 -4.30 14.71
CA ASP A 1 -2.23 -4.87 13.84
C ASP A 1 -0.89 -4.16 14.08
N GLY A 2 -0.32 -4.30 15.27
CA GLY A 2 1.05 -3.89 15.58
C GLY A 2 2.07 -4.80 14.91
N HIS A 3 3.34 -4.41 14.92
CA HIS A 3 4.43 -5.19 14.35
C HIS A 3 4.23 -5.58 12.88
N MET A 4 3.90 -4.60 12.05
CA MET A 4 3.81 -4.81 10.59
C MET A 4 5.18 -4.81 9.92
N ASP A 5 6.16 -4.19 10.57
CA ASP A 5 7.57 -4.12 10.19
C ASP A 5 7.78 -3.69 8.73
N ILE A 6 6.97 -2.72 8.29
CA ILE A 6 7.00 -2.23 6.91
C ILE A 6 8.00 -1.07 6.82
N ASN A 7 9.13 -1.31 6.19
CA ASN A 7 10.25 -0.38 6.07
C ASN A 7 9.97 0.93 5.32
N THR A 8 8.84 1.03 4.63
CA THR A 8 8.42 2.25 3.92
C THR A 8 7.53 3.18 4.75
N VAL A 9 7.25 2.82 6.01
CA VAL A 9 6.61 3.71 6.98
C VAL A 9 7.68 4.62 7.57
N ARG A 10 7.98 5.70 6.88
CA ARG A 10 9.02 6.69 7.23
C ARG A 10 8.55 8.11 6.98
N LYS A 11 9.41 9.10 7.24
CA LYS A 11 9.12 10.53 7.02
C LYS A 11 8.48 10.76 5.64
N GLY A 12 7.30 11.37 5.63
CA GLY A 12 6.53 11.68 4.43
C GLY A 12 5.54 10.59 4.00
N ALA A 13 5.58 9.39 4.58
CA ALA A 13 4.57 8.37 4.35
C ALA A 13 3.27 8.70 5.09
N ILE A 14 2.14 8.25 4.52
CA ILE A 14 0.82 8.34 5.15
C ILE A 14 0.33 6.93 5.45
N VAL A 15 -0.14 6.72 6.68
CA VAL A 15 -0.75 5.47 7.13
C VAL A 15 -2.20 5.75 7.47
N VAL A 16 -3.12 5.07 6.82
CA VAL A 16 -4.55 5.10 7.15
C VAL A 16 -4.91 3.77 7.78
N ALA A 17 -5.27 3.79 9.06
CA ALA A 17 -5.57 2.60 9.82
C ALA A 17 -7.01 2.61 10.36
N PRO A 18 -7.69 1.45 10.42
CA PRO A 18 -9.02 1.38 11.02
C PRO A 18 -8.94 1.59 12.54
N VAL A 19 -9.87 2.38 13.07
CA VAL A 19 -10.12 2.46 14.51
C VAL A 19 -11.07 1.32 14.87
N LYS A 20 -10.60 0.33 15.62
CA LYS A 20 -11.35 -0.89 15.93
C LYS A 20 -12.13 -0.82 17.25
N VAL A 21 -11.76 0.08 18.13
CA VAL A 21 -12.40 0.25 19.45
C VAL A 21 -12.62 1.72 19.75
N PRO A 22 -13.72 2.09 20.41
CA PRO A 22 -13.94 3.44 20.89
C PRO A 22 -12.83 3.87 21.85
N GLY A 23 -12.36 5.11 21.72
CA GLY A 23 -11.30 5.64 22.58
C GLY A 23 -9.90 5.09 22.28
N ALA A 24 -9.69 4.45 21.14
CA ALA A 24 -8.37 3.99 20.73
C ALA A 24 -7.38 5.15 20.65
N GLY A 25 -6.17 4.91 21.15
CA GLY A 25 -5.05 5.85 21.06
C GLY A 25 -4.14 5.55 19.87
N ILE A 26 -3.22 6.48 19.61
CA ILE A 26 -2.09 6.26 18.71
C ILE A 26 -0.86 5.96 19.56
N TYR A 27 -0.17 4.93 19.16
CA TYR A 27 1.04 4.47 19.80
C TYR A 27 2.11 4.25 18.75
N MET A 28 3.31 4.69 19.02
CA MET A 28 4.47 4.51 18.14
C MET A 28 5.69 4.09 18.95
N GLY A 29 6.46 3.20 18.36
CA GLY A 29 7.71 2.72 18.92
C GLY A 29 8.53 2.09 17.80
N ASP A 30 9.66 1.49 18.17
CA ASP A 30 10.43 0.62 17.30
C ASP A 30 11.01 1.36 16.07
N MET A 31 11.80 2.39 16.36
CA MET A 31 12.43 3.18 15.31
C MET A 31 13.74 2.54 14.87
N HIS A 32 13.86 2.28 13.57
CA HIS A 32 14.99 1.63 12.94
C HIS A 32 15.77 2.60 12.06
N ALA A 33 17.10 2.60 12.17
CA ALA A 33 17.97 3.34 11.24
C ALA A 33 18.03 2.69 9.87
N LEU A 34 18.03 1.35 9.83
CA LEU A 34 18.01 0.53 8.61
C LEU A 34 17.20 -0.73 8.86
N GLN A 35 16.41 -1.11 7.85
CA GLN A 35 15.61 -2.33 7.88
C GLN A 35 15.47 -2.92 6.48
N GLY A 36 15.83 -4.16 6.29
CA GLY A 36 15.49 -4.94 5.09
C GLY A 36 14.05 -5.44 5.11
N ASN A 37 13.53 -5.79 3.94
CA ASN A 37 12.21 -6.41 3.82
C ASN A 37 12.11 -7.69 4.67
N GLY A 38 11.05 -7.79 5.45
CA GLY A 38 10.73 -8.97 6.24
C GLY A 38 11.35 -9.01 7.62
N GLU A 39 12.29 -8.12 7.94
CA GLU A 39 12.97 -8.11 9.26
C GLU A 39 13.28 -9.54 9.75
N ILE A 40 13.87 -10.34 8.87
CA ILE A 40 13.88 -11.81 8.96
C ILE A 40 14.62 -12.36 10.17
N ALA A 41 15.51 -11.59 10.79
CA ALA A 41 16.17 -11.97 12.03
C ALA A 41 15.37 -11.55 13.30
N GLY A 42 14.27 -10.82 13.13
CA GLY A 42 13.45 -10.30 14.23
C GLY A 42 14.06 -9.10 14.96
N HIS A 43 15.06 -8.47 14.39
CA HIS A 43 15.70 -7.25 14.89
C HIS A 43 16.38 -6.49 13.73
N THR A 44 16.67 -5.22 13.96
CA THR A 44 17.33 -4.35 12.97
C THR A 44 18.42 -3.51 13.65
N ILE A 45 18.71 -2.34 13.08
CA ILE A 45 19.55 -1.32 13.75
C ILE A 45 18.60 -0.37 14.48
N ASP A 46 18.30 -0.68 15.73
CA ASP A 46 17.39 0.07 16.58
C ASP A 46 18.04 1.37 17.04
N VAL A 47 17.29 2.46 17.03
CA VAL A 47 17.76 3.77 17.41
C VAL A 47 16.73 4.53 18.22
N ALA A 48 17.22 5.42 19.09
CA ALA A 48 16.38 6.40 19.75
C ALA A 48 16.19 7.63 18.85
N GLY A 49 15.02 8.26 18.93
CA GLY A 49 14.75 9.47 18.15
C GLY A 49 13.45 10.15 18.53
N ILE A 50 13.17 11.27 17.88
CA ILE A 50 11.94 12.03 18.02
C ILE A 50 11.13 11.89 16.74
N ILE A 51 9.86 11.48 16.88
CA ILE A 51 8.92 11.34 15.77
C ILE A 51 7.86 12.44 15.89
N THR A 52 7.64 13.17 14.80
CA THR A 52 6.56 14.14 14.69
C THR A 52 5.47 13.56 13.79
N LEU A 53 4.24 13.52 14.31
CA LEU A 53 3.06 13.02 13.60
C LEU A 53 2.07 14.14 13.36
N GLN A 54 1.44 14.10 12.19
CA GLN A 54 0.17 14.76 11.95
C GLN A 54 -0.94 13.73 11.97
N VAL A 55 -1.95 13.92 12.83
CA VAL A 55 -3.05 12.97 13.01
C VAL A 55 -4.35 13.61 12.56
N ASN A 56 -5.09 12.90 11.72
CA ASN A 56 -6.45 13.26 11.32
C ASN A 56 -7.38 12.07 11.52
N VAL A 57 -8.61 12.34 11.94
CA VAL A 57 -9.65 11.32 12.09
C VAL A 57 -10.63 11.43 10.92
N ILE A 58 -10.72 10.37 10.12
CA ILE A 58 -11.70 10.25 9.03
C ILE A 58 -12.89 9.46 9.58
N LYS A 59 -14.05 10.10 9.65
CA LYS A 59 -15.29 9.46 10.11
C LYS A 59 -16.03 8.81 8.95
N GLU A 60 -16.92 7.86 9.28
CA GLU A 60 -17.83 7.22 8.33
C GLU A 60 -17.12 6.43 7.19
N ARG A 61 -15.90 6.00 7.46
CA ARG A 61 -15.13 5.13 6.56
C ARG A 61 -14.71 3.86 7.29
N ALA A 62 -15.09 2.74 6.73
CA ALA A 62 -14.71 1.42 7.24
C ALA A 62 -13.58 0.83 6.41
N LEU A 63 -12.45 0.55 7.06
CA LEU A 63 -11.34 -0.17 6.46
C LEU A 63 -11.18 -1.52 7.18
N ASP A 64 -10.87 -2.56 6.43
CA ASP A 64 -10.62 -3.89 7.01
C ASP A 64 -9.18 -4.03 7.54
N GLY A 65 -8.28 -3.16 7.09
CA GLY A 65 -6.87 -3.14 7.51
C GLY A 65 -6.16 -1.88 7.04
N PRO A 66 -4.89 -1.72 7.38
CA PRO A 66 -4.13 -0.53 7.04
C PRO A 66 -3.94 -0.36 5.53
N VAL A 67 -3.98 0.90 5.09
CA VAL A 67 -3.62 1.35 3.74
C VAL A 67 -2.47 2.32 3.88
N LEU A 68 -1.45 2.14 3.05
CA LEU A 68 -0.23 2.93 3.06
C LEU A 68 -0.10 3.73 1.78
N PHE A 69 0.40 4.94 1.93
CA PHE A 69 0.85 5.79 0.82
C PHE A 69 2.33 6.12 1.07
N PRO A 70 3.23 5.28 0.59
CA PRO A 70 4.66 5.51 0.70
C PRO A 70 5.08 6.77 -0.05
N VAL A 71 6.24 7.31 0.28
CA VAL A 71 6.85 8.35 -0.55
C VAL A 71 7.20 7.79 -1.94
N ALA A 72 7.33 8.66 -2.93
CA ALA A 72 7.47 8.25 -4.34
C ALA A 72 8.68 7.34 -4.59
N GLU A 73 9.77 7.55 -3.85
CA GLU A 73 11.01 6.76 -3.95
C GLU A 73 10.83 5.32 -3.51
N ASP A 74 9.89 5.07 -2.58
CA ASP A 74 9.63 3.76 -1.99
C ASP A 74 8.54 2.98 -2.71
N LEU A 75 7.99 3.53 -3.77
CA LEU A 75 7.04 2.79 -4.59
C LEU A 75 7.76 1.70 -5.38
N PRO A 76 7.19 0.48 -5.44
CA PRO A 76 7.70 -0.56 -6.32
C PRO A 76 7.77 -0.08 -7.76
N TYR A 77 8.79 -0.48 -8.49
CA TYR A 77 9.05 0.02 -9.85
C TYR A 77 7.82 -0.01 -10.77
N LEU A 78 7.07 -1.12 -10.76
CA LEU A 78 5.87 -1.27 -11.61
C LEU A 78 4.63 -0.55 -11.05
N ALA A 79 4.61 -0.19 -9.77
CA ALA A 79 3.51 0.55 -9.15
C ALA A 79 3.75 2.07 -9.12
N ARG A 80 4.76 2.56 -9.83
CA ARG A 80 5.03 4.00 -9.97
C ARG A 80 4.13 4.62 -11.02
N PRO A 81 3.58 5.82 -10.77
CA PRO A 81 2.87 6.56 -11.81
C PRO A 81 3.77 6.86 -13.00
N LEU A 82 3.20 6.81 -14.20
CA LEU A 82 3.92 7.19 -15.42
C LEU A 82 4.43 8.64 -15.33
N ARG A 83 5.67 8.86 -15.70
CA ARG A 83 6.24 10.21 -15.87
C ARG A 83 5.60 10.91 -17.07
N ALA A 84 5.77 12.22 -17.17
CA ALA A 84 5.16 13.03 -18.24
C ALA A 84 5.46 12.51 -19.66
N ALA A 85 6.72 12.17 -19.94
CA ALA A 85 7.13 11.61 -21.24
C ALA A 85 6.45 10.26 -21.52
N GLU A 86 6.35 9.39 -20.52
CA GLU A 86 5.71 8.09 -20.63
C GLU A 86 4.20 8.22 -20.84
N LYS A 87 3.55 9.18 -20.14
CA LYS A 87 2.13 9.51 -20.35
C LYS A 87 1.87 10.00 -21.78
N ASN A 88 2.75 10.84 -22.34
CA ASN A 88 2.62 11.33 -23.71
C ASN A 88 2.77 10.18 -24.72
N ARG A 89 3.74 9.29 -24.51
CA ARG A 89 3.89 8.10 -25.34
C ARG A 89 2.68 7.18 -25.25
N ALA A 90 2.17 6.93 -24.05
CA ALA A 90 0.96 6.13 -23.83
C ALA A 90 -0.26 6.72 -24.55
N LYS A 91 -0.46 8.04 -24.49
CA LYS A 91 -1.53 8.74 -25.23
C LYS A 91 -1.40 8.56 -26.74
N SER A 92 -0.18 8.67 -27.29
CA SER A 92 0.07 8.47 -28.70
C SER A 92 -0.25 7.03 -29.15
N LEU A 93 0.16 6.03 -28.36
CA LEU A 93 -0.15 4.62 -28.61
C LEU A 93 -1.65 4.34 -28.49
N ALA A 94 -2.32 4.89 -27.47
CA ALA A 94 -3.75 4.76 -27.28
C ALA A 94 -4.52 5.27 -28.51
N LYS A 95 -4.15 6.45 -29.04
CA LYS A 95 -4.74 7.00 -30.26
C LYS A 95 -4.53 6.07 -31.47
N LYS A 96 -3.31 5.53 -31.62
CA LYS A 96 -2.99 4.58 -32.72
C LYS A 96 -3.86 3.31 -32.68
N TRP A 97 -4.23 2.85 -31.47
CA TRP A 97 -5.02 1.63 -31.27
C TRP A 97 -6.51 1.90 -31.03
N GLY A 98 -6.98 3.11 -31.27
CA GLY A 98 -8.39 3.46 -31.10
C GLY A 98 -8.89 3.49 -29.67
N ILE A 99 -7.98 3.54 -28.69
CA ILE A 99 -8.32 3.66 -27.28
C ILE A 99 -8.68 5.10 -26.99
N ARG A 100 -9.93 5.35 -26.63
CA ARG A 100 -10.46 6.73 -26.45
C ARG A 100 -9.90 7.42 -25.21
N ARG A 101 -9.68 6.68 -24.12
CA ARG A 101 -9.25 7.24 -22.82
C ARG A 101 -8.30 6.29 -22.11
N LEU A 102 -7.19 6.84 -21.66
CA LEU A 102 -6.32 6.13 -20.71
C LEU A 102 -6.92 6.21 -19.31
N GLU A 103 -6.84 5.12 -18.58
CA GLU A 103 -7.25 5.07 -17.18
C GLU A 103 -6.30 5.93 -16.34
N GLU A 104 -6.88 6.78 -15.49
CA GLU A 104 -6.11 7.52 -14.48
C GLU A 104 -5.93 6.65 -13.25
N THR A 105 -4.70 6.48 -12.81
CA THR A 105 -4.37 5.62 -11.68
C THR A 105 -3.52 6.34 -10.65
N LEU A 106 -3.66 5.90 -9.39
CA LEU A 106 -2.80 6.31 -8.27
C LEU A 106 -2.24 5.07 -7.58
N PRO A 107 -1.00 5.14 -7.07
CA PRO A 107 -0.43 4.06 -6.29
C PRO A 107 -1.10 3.97 -4.93
N ILE A 108 -1.45 2.76 -4.53
CA ILE A 108 -1.88 2.44 -3.18
C ILE A 108 -1.15 1.19 -2.71
N SER A 109 -1.00 1.06 -1.41
CA SER A 109 -0.48 -0.15 -0.78
C SER A 109 -1.43 -0.59 0.33
N VAL A 110 -1.85 -1.84 0.28
CA VAL A 110 -2.78 -2.43 1.25
C VAL A 110 -2.04 -3.50 2.04
N VAL A 111 -2.15 -3.45 3.36
CA VAL A 111 -1.51 -4.44 4.23
C VAL A 111 -2.40 -5.67 4.36
N GLY A 112 -1.83 -6.81 4.03
CA GLY A 112 -2.41 -8.12 4.27
C GLY A 112 -1.71 -8.83 5.42
N THR A 113 -2.47 -9.56 6.22
CA THR A 113 -1.98 -10.31 7.38
C THR A 113 -2.52 -11.74 7.37
N GLY A 114 -1.72 -12.69 7.83
CA GLY A 114 -2.11 -14.10 7.88
C GLY A 114 -1.11 -14.94 8.66
N ALA A 115 -1.37 -16.23 8.78
CA ALA A 115 -0.47 -17.15 9.46
C ALA A 115 0.82 -17.44 8.66
N ASP A 116 0.78 -17.18 7.35
CA ASP A 116 1.89 -17.35 6.41
C ASP A 116 1.79 -16.31 5.30
N LEU A 117 2.82 -16.22 4.44
CA LEU A 117 2.87 -15.23 3.36
C LEU A 117 1.75 -15.42 2.32
N ASN A 118 1.32 -16.65 2.05
CA ASN A 118 0.23 -16.89 1.09
C ASN A 118 -1.10 -16.36 1.64
N LYS A 119 -1.42 -16.66 2.89
CA LYS A 119 -2.62 -16.15 3.56
C LYS A 119 -2.59 -14.64 3.72
N ALA A 120 -1.43 -14.07 4.04
CA ALA A 120 -1.25 -12.63 4.10
C ALA A 120 -1.47 -11.97 2.73
N THR A 121 -0.95 -12.59 1.65
CA THR A 121 -1.16 -12.12 0.28
C THR A 121 -2.64 -12.16 -0.10
N ASP A 122 -3.32 -13.27 0.13
CA ASP A 122 -4.76 -13.39 -0.15
C ASP A 122 -5.58 -12.37 0.65
N CYS A 123 -5.24 -12.15 1.93
CA CYS A 123 -5.87 -11.12 2.76
C CYS A 123 -5.67 -9.72 2.16
N GLY A 124 -4.45 -9.37 1.75
CA GLY A 124 -4.14 -8.08 1.13
C GLY A 124 -4.90 -7.86 -0.18
N LEU A 125 -4.98 -8.88 -1.04
CA LEU A 125 -5.75 -8.84 -2.29
C LEU A 125 -7.26 -8.67 -2.03
N GLN A 126 -7.81 -9.37 -1.04
CA GLN A 126 -9.23 -9.24 -0.65
C GLN A 126 -9.53 -7.85 -0.09
N ARG A 127 -8.68 -7.32 0.79
CA ARG A 127 -8.80 -5.95 1.33
C ARG A 127 -8.76 -4.90 0.22
N ALA A 128 -7.82 -5.04 -0.72
CA ALA A 128 -7.72 -4.15 -1.88
C ALA A 128 -8.95 -4.25 -2.79
N ALA A 129 -9.47 -5.46 -3.03
CA ALA A 129 -10.68 -5.69 -3.81
C ALA A 129 -11.90 -5.01 -3.18
N LYS A 130 -12.07 -5.17 -1.87
CA LYS A 130 -13.16 -4.53 -1.11
C LYS A 130 -13.02 -3.01 -1.13
N LEU A 131 -11.83 -2.48 -0.86
CA LEU A 131 -11.55 -1.04 -0.87
C LEU A 131 -11.87 -0.41 -2.23
N LEU A 132 -11.56 -1.10 -3.32
CA LEU A 132 -11.71 -0.59 -4.68
C LEU A 132 -13.04 -0.95 -5.35
N GLY A 133 -13.90 -1.75 -4.70
CA GLY A 133 -15.12 -2.26 -5.33
C GLY A 133 -14.85 -3.12 -6.56
N MET A 134 -13.77 -3.89 -6.54
CA MET A 134 -13.32 -4.78 -7.63
C MET A 134 -13.41 -6.24 -7.24
N SER A 135 -13.38 -7.14 -8.23
CA SER A 135 -13.16 -8.55 -7.95
C SER A 135 -11.71 -8.82 -7.52
N VAL A 136 -11.50 -9.84 -6.70
CA VAL A 136 -10.14 -10.27 -6.29
C VAL A 136 -9.30 -10.66 -7.52
N SER A 137 -9.91 -11.26 -8.53
CA SER A 137 -9.23 -11.63 -9.78
C SER A 137 -8.73 -10.41 -10.54
N GLU A 138 -9.50 -9.32 -10.58
CA GLU A 138 -9.07 -8.07 -11.19
C GLU A 138 -7.91 -7.43 -10.43
N VAL A 139 -8.00 -7.36 -9.10
CA VAL A 139 -6.91 -6.85 -8.27
C VAL A 139 -5.64 -7.68 -8.46
N ARG A 140 -5.77 -9.02 -8.51
CA ARG A 140 -4.64 -9.92 -8.78
C ARG A 140 -3.99 -9.65 -10.14
N ASN A 141 -4.79 -9.47 -11.19
CA ASN A 141 -4.27 -9.13 -12.52
C ASN A 141 -3.55 -7.76 -12.50
N ARG A 142 -4.10 -6.76 -11.82
CA ARG A 142 -3.45 -5.45 -11.67
C ARG A 142 -2.14 -5.56 -10.91
N ALA A 143 -2.11 -6.29 -9.80
CA ALA A 143 -0.88 -6.54 -9.04
C ALA A 143 0.19 -7.27 -9.87
N THR A 144 -0.23 -8.18 -10.77
CA THR A 144 0.67 -8.90 -11.66
C THR A 144 1.31 -7.98 -12.71
N ILE A 145 0.58 -6.99 -13.22
CA ILE A 145 1.02 -6.13 -14.33
C ILE A 145 1.69 -4.85 -13.82
N THR A 146 1.08 -4.20 -12.83
CA THR A 146 1.50 -2.88 -12.33
C THR A 146 1.57 -2.84 -10.80
N GLY A 147 2.07 -3.89 -10.19
CA GLY A 147 2.13 -3.98 -8.75
C GLY A 147 3.34 -4.73 -8.23
N ALA A 148 3.31 -4.95 -6.95
CA ALA A 148 4.26 -5.78 -6.23
C ALA A 148 3.65 -6.30 -4.93
N ILE A 149 4.16 -7.42 -4.47
CA ILE A 149 3.91 -7.95 -3.13
C ILE A 149 5.24 -7.95 -2.40
N GLU A 150 5.33 -7.16 -1.34
CA GLU A 150 6.54 -6.99 -0.55
C GLU A 150 6.30 -7.48 0.87
N ILE A 151 7.30 -8.11 1.46
CA ILE A 151 7.19 -8.66 2.79
C ILE A 151 7.36 -7.54 3.82
N GLY A 152 6.38 -7.37 4.71
CA GLY A 152 6.53 -6.52 5.89
C GLY A 152 7.23 -7.29 7.00
N ARG A 153 6.59 -8.37 7.48
CA ARG A 153 7.13 -9.26 8.52
C ARG A 153 6.89 -10.71 8.18
N LEU A 154 7.90 -11.55 8.38
CA LEU A 154 7.72 -13.01 8.38
C LEU A 154 7.08 -13.49 9.69
N PRO A 155 6.20 -14.52 9.65
CA PRO A 155 5.82 -15.25 8.44
C PRO A 155 4.60 -14.70 7.70
N GLY A 156 3.92 -13.64 8.19
CA GLY A 156 2.57 -13.37 7.71
C GLY A 156 2.14 -11.90 7.65
N VAL A 157 3.01 -10.97 7.26
CA VAL A 157 2.63 -9.60 6.88
C VAL A 157 3.18 -9.28 5.50
N VAL A 158 2.31 -8.82 4.61
CA VAL A 158 2.70 -8.35 3.27
C VAL A 158 2.09 -6.98 2.97
N ARG A 159 2.75 -6.27 2.07
CA ARG A 159 2.25 -5.05 1.45
C ARG A 159 1.92 -5.35 -0.01
N VAL A 160 0.66 -5.25 -0.38
CA VAL A 160 0.19 -5.37 -1.76
C VAL A 160 0.10 -3.97 -2.35
N SER A 161 0.98 -3.65 -3.27
CA SER A 161 1.04 -2.35 -3.96
C SER A 161 0.54 -2.48 -5.39
N ILE A 162 -0.37 -1.59 -5.81
CA ILE A 162 -0.94 -1.56 -7.16
C ILE A 162 -1.18 -0.13 -7.63
N LEU A 163 -1.32 0.05 -8.94
CA LEU A 163 -1.91 1.25 -9.53
C LEU A 163 -3.44 1.09 -9.56
N ALA A 164 -4.12 1.76 -8.63
CA ALA A 164 -5.57 1.73 -8.51
C ALA A 164 -6.23 2.81 -9.37
N PRO A 165 -7.36 2.53 -10.05
CA PRO A 165 -8.11 3.55 -10.77
C PRO A 165 -8.63 4.65 -9.85
N VAL A 166 -8.43 5.89 -10.25
CA VAL A 166 -8.88 7.06 -9.47
C VAL A 166 -10.40 7.04 -9.25
N GLY A 167 -11.16 6.57 -10.23
CA GLY A 167 -12.63 6.45 -10.10
C GLY A 167 -13.04 5.55 -8.94
N ASN A 168 -12.37 4.41 -8.75
CA ASN A 168 -12.67 3.47 -7.67
C ASN A 168 -12.24 4.02 -6.30
N LEU A 169 -11.13 4.77 -6.23
CA LEU A 169 -10.66 5.40 -4.99
C LEU A 169 -11.58 6.53 -4.49
N ARG A 170 -12.31 7.20 -5.40
CA ARG A 170 -13.25 8.27 -5.01
C ARG A 170 -14.56 7.74 -4.46
N SER A 171 -14.92 6.51 -4.78
CA SER A 171 -16.13 5.84 -4.32
C SER A 171 -15.90 4.93 -3.09
N ALA A 172 -14.64 4.78 -2.69
CA ALA A 172 -14.23 3.95 -1.56
C ALA A 172 -14.27 4.72 -0.17
#